data_1e56c84844af46aa081c648013af8725
#
_entry.id   1e56c84844af46aa081c648013af8725
#
_cell.length_a   1.000
_cell.length_b   1.000
_cell.length_c   1.000
_cell.angle_alpha   90.00
_cell.angle_beta   90.00
_cell.angle_gamma   90.00
#
_symmetry.space_group_name_H-M   'P 1'
#
loop_
_entity.id
_entity.type
_entity.pdbx_description
1 polymer ?
#
loop_
_entity_poly.entity_id
_entity_poly.type
_entity_poly.pdbx_seq_one_letter_code
_entity_poly.pdbx_strand_id
1 'polypeptide(L)'
;MLAARYISPDRIEPEEVSLPEIGDEEALVEVEACGFCGSDISIVAGTHPRARAPLTLGHELSGRIVQIRTSRGDFSIGDRITSYPLISCGHCHACAHGNPHVCRNLRLYGFDVDGGMAQYVKLPVGSLIKLPAGMSARVGALIEPLAVAVHGVRRPDLEGIDFAVVLGAGPIGLLTALTAQSYGIPQVVISDVRPSRLQLAQSLGLHALDSGESLRKFVMEKSDQNGADLVFECAGHPSSAIEMIPLVRSRGTIVNLGVFKKPVTIDMQSINFKEIEMLGSRVYQRSDFEAAIALAVDLPLERIITHAFPLQQVGAAFEQFRSGAICKALILPLESGS
;
A
#
# COMPACT_ATOMS: atom_id res chain seq x y z
N MET A 1 19.38 -3.36 -19.81
CA MET A 1 18.08 -3.78 -19.32
C MET A 1 17.06 -2.64 -19.45
N LEU A 2 15.78 -2.97 -19.62
CA LEU A 2 14.73 -1.96 -19.68
C LEU A 2 14.26 -1.58 -18.27
N ALA A 3 13.99 -0.28 -18.03
CA ALA A 3 13.46 0.26 -16.77
C ALA A 3 12.45 1.38 -17.03
N ALA A 4 11.43 1.52 -16.18
CA ALA A 4 10.51 2.65 -16.18
C ALA A 4 11.16 3.82 -15.44
N ARG A 5 11.56 4.84 -16.19
CA ARG A 5 12.31 5.99 -15.69
C ARG A 5 11.42 7.22 -15.57
N TYR A 6 11.33 7.76 -14.37
CA TYR A 6 10.89 9.14 -14.16
C TYR A 6 12.00 10.08 -14.64
N ILE A 7 11.74 10.84 -15.71
CA ILE A 7 12.72 11.69 -16.40
C ILE A 7 12.59 13.16 -15.97
N SER A 8 11.35 13.61 -15.84
CA SER A 8 11.01 14.99 -15.45
C SER A 8 9.53 15.01 -15.06
N PRO A 9 9.02 16.13 -14.49
CA PRO A 9 7.59 16.26 -14.22
C PRO A 9 6.72 15.86 -15.41
N ASP A 10 5.70 15.07 -15.13
CA ASP A 10 4.73 14.48 -16.07
C ASP A 10 5.33 13.55 -17.13
N ARG A 11 6.58 13.08 -16.95
CA ARG A 11 7.25 12.23 -17.90
C ARG A 11 7.85 10.97 -17.25
N ILE A 12 7.23 9.82 -17.53
CA ILE A 12 7.72 8.48 -17.22
C ILE A 12 7.77 7.65 -18.51
N GLU A 13 8.91 7.07 -18.80
CA GLU A 13 9.15 6.35 -20.06
C GLU A 13 9.98 5.09 -19.83
N PRO A 14 9.85 4.08 -20.72
CA PRO A 14 10.79 2.96 -20.75
C PRO A 14 12.15 3.45 -21.29
N GLU A 15 13.23 3.15 -20.60
CA GLU A 15 14.60 3.52 -20.95
C GLU A 15 15.53 2.32 -20.82
N GLU A 16 16.47 2.17 -21.76
CA GLU A 16 17.55 1.20 -21.62
C GLU A 16 18.61 1.74 -20.66
N VAL A 17 18.86 0.99 -19.60
CA VAL A 17 19.87 1.31 -18.59
C VAL A 17 20.83 0.13 -18.38
N SER A 18 22.01 0.41 -17.81
CA SER A 18 22.98 -0.63 -17.48
C SER A 18 22.39 -1.62 -16.46
N LEU A 19 22.76 -2.89 -16.57
CA LEU A 19 22.46 -3.88 -15.54
C LEU A 19 23.23 -3.50 -14.26
N PRO A 20 22.56 -3.44 -13.07
CA PRO A 20 23.28 -3.08 -11.86
C PRO A 20 24.25 -4.18 -11.41
N GLU A 21 25.45 -3.77 -11.04
CA GLU A 21 26.44 -4.68 -10.44
C GLU A 21 26.15 -4.84 -8.95
N ILE A 22 26.19 -6.07 -8.45
CA ILE A 22 26.00 -6.38 -7.03
C ILE A 22 27.31 -6.38 -6.26
N GLY A 23 27.29 -5.79 -5.06
CA GLY A 23 28.34 -5.87 -4.04
C GLY A 23 28.10 -6.99 -3.05
N ASP A 24 28.88 -6.97 -1.95
CA ASP A 24 28.68 -7.89 -0.83
C ASP A 24 27.35 -7.59 -0.10
N GLU A 25 26.69 -8.65 0.38
CA GLU A 25 25.38 -8.61 1.01
C GLU A 25 24.30 -7.99 0.10
N GLU A 26 24.43 -8.16 -1.22
CA GLU A 26 23.45 -7.73 -2.22
C GLU A 26 23.01 -8.89 -3.11
N ALA A 27 21.80 -8.77 -3.67
CA ALA A 27 21.25 -9.67 -4.66
C ALA A 27 20.76 -8.89 -5.89
N LEU A 28 20.89 -9.49 -7.06
CA LEU A 28 20.21 -9.09 -8.28
C LEU A 28 18.93 -9.90 -8.39
N VAL A 29 17.81 -9.19 -8.46
CA VAL A 29 16.48 -9.77 -8.57
C VAL A 29 15.94 -9.49 -9.97
N GLU A 30 15.54 -10.54 -10.67
CA GLU A 30 14.73 -10.46 -11.87
C GLU A 30 13.29 -10.19 -11.47
N VAL A 31 12.75 -9.02 -11.83
CA VAL A 31 11.43 -8.59 -11.39
C VAL A 31 10.34 -9.21 -12.26
N GLU A 32 9.49 -10.02 -11.66
CA GLU A 32 8.34 -10.65 -12.33
C GLU A 32 7.10 -9.75 -12.31
N ALA A 33 6.91 -8.94 -11.25
CA ALA A 33 5.80 -8.00 -11.12
C ALA A 33 6.17 -6.82 -10.21
N CYS A 34 5.69 -5.62 -10.57
CA CYS A 34 5.82 -4.41 -9.75
C CYS A 34 4.55 -3.57 -9.82
N GLY A 35 3.97 -3.20 -8.65
CA GLY A 35 2.74 -2.44 -8.53
C GLY A 35 2.95 -0.92 -8.67
N PHE A 36 1.94 -0.23 -9.22
CA PHE A 36 1.80 1.21 -9.07
C PHE A 36 1.17 1.56 -7.71
N CYS A 37 1.73 2.56 -7.06
CA CYS A 37 1.22 3.18 -5.83
C CYS A 37 0.68 4.59 -6.12
N GLY A 38 -0.26 5.07 -5.31
CA GLY A 38 -0.74 6.45 -5.38
C GLY A 38 0.36 7.51 -5.19
N SER A 39 1.46 7.16 -4.52
CA SER A 39 2.66 8.00 -4.36
C SER A 39 3.43 8.21 -5.66
N ASP A 40 3.43 7.24 -6.59
CA ASP A 40 4.06 7.39 -7.90
C ASP A 40 3.45 8.54 -8.70
N ILE A 41 2.13 8.79 -8.50
CA ILE A 41 1.45 9.96 -9.09
C ILE A 41 2.11 11.26 -8.63
N SER A 42 2.45 11.37 -7.35
CA SER A 42 3.10 12.57 -6.80
C SER A 42 4.53 12.72 -7.27
N ILE A 43 5.24 11.60 -7.48
CA ILE A 43 6.61 11.59 -8.00
C ILE A 43 6.61 12.06 -9.45
N VAL A 44 5.80 11.45 -10.32
CA VAL A 44 5.76 11.80 -11.73
C VAL A 44 5.23 13.21 -11.93
N ALA A 45 4.28 13.69 -11.12
CA ALA A 45 3.84 15.09 -11.14
C ALA A 45 4.91 16.08 -10.64
N GLY A 46 6.08 15.61 -10.18
CA GLY A 46 7.15 16.46 -9.64
C GLY A 46 6.81 17.13 -8.31
N THR A 47 5.73 16.71 -7.64
CA THR A 47 5.27 17.29 -6.36
C THR A 47 5.77 16.53 -5.13
N HIS A 48 6.39 15.36 -5.32
CA HIS A 48 6.95 14.59 -4.21
C HIS A 48 8.21 15.31 -3.65
N PRO A 49 8.30 15.51 -2.32
CA PRO A 49 9.34 16.40 -1.75
C PRO A 49 10.76 15.87 -1.88
N ARG A 50 10.96 14.56 -2.04
CA ARG A 50 12.29 13.93 -2.03
C ARG A 50 12.71 13.32 -3.37
N ALA A 51 11.79 12.69 -4.10
CA ALA A 51 12.12 12.02 -5.36
C ALA A 51 12.74 13.01 -6.36
N ARG A 52 13.80 12.59 -7.03
CA ARG A 52 14.54 13.38 -8.01
C ARG A 52 14.75 12.56 -9.28
N ALA A 53 14.50 13.16 -10.41
CA ALA A 53 14.83 12.56 -11.71
C ALA A 53 16.35 12.60 -11.97
N PRO A 54 16.92 11.63 -12.72
CA PRO A 54 16.26 10.44 -13.21
C PRO A 54 16.13 9.35 -12.13
N LEU A 55 15.00 8.60 -12.10
CA LEU A 55 14.74 7.59 -11.07
C LEU A 55 13.90 6.45 -11.64
N THR A 56 14.28 5.20 -11.38
CA THR A 56 13.42 4.04 -11.62
C THR A 56 12.41 3.92 -10.50
N LEU A 57 11.10 3.94 -10.81
CA LEU A 57 10.05 3.85 -9.83
C LEU A 57 9.83 2.40 -9.32
N GLY A 58 8.91 2.24 -8.39
CA GLY A 58 8.38 0.96 -7.93
C GLY A 58 8.99 0.42 -6.64
N HIS A 59 8.15 0.30 -5.63
CA HIS A 59 8.48 -0.24 -4.30
C HIS A 59 7.62 -1.44 -3.92
N GLU A 60 6.63 -1.77 -4.72
CA GLU A 60 5.72 -2.91 -4.56
C GLU A 60 6.14 -4.00 -5.54
N LEU A 61 7.19 -4.76 -5.25
CA LEU A 61 7.77 -5.69 -6.22
C LEU A 61 7.80 -7.14 -5.73
N SER A 62 7.80 -8.05 -6.69
CA SER A 62 8.21 -9.42 -6.47
C SER A 62 8.98 -9.95 -7.69
N GLY A 63 9.86 -10.92 -7.45
CA GLY A 63 10.70 -11.49 -8.50
C GLY A 63 11.54 -12.65 -8.00
N ARG A 64 12.54 -13.04 -8.81
CA ARG A 64 13.45 -14.15 -8.50
C ARG A 64 14.88 -13.67 -8.34
N ILE A 65 15.58 -14.22 -7.38
CA ILE A 65 17.01 -14.01 -7.22
C ILE A 65 17.75 -14.69 -8.40
N VAL A 66 18.50 -13.91 -9.17
CA VAL A 66 19.33 -14.41 -10.28
C VAL A 66 20.82 -14.35 -9.99
N GLN A 67 21.25 -13.45 -9.09
CA GLN A 67 22.59 -13.42 -8.52
C GLN A 67 22.50 -13.01 -7.05
N ILE A 68 23.43 -13.51 -6.24
CA ILE A 68 23.50 -13.16 -4.81
C ILE A 68 24.94 -13.25 -4.32
N ARG A 69 25.36 -12.27 -3.53
CA ARG A 69 26.61 -12.29 -2.78
C ARG A 69 26.30 -12.09 -1.29
N THR A 70 26.31 -13.17 -0.54
CA THR A 70 26.04 -13.15 0.91
C THR A 70 26.74 -14.27 1.63
N SER A 71 27.08 -14.04 2.87
CA SER A 71 27.54 -15.07 3.80
C SER A 71 26.38 -15.80 4.49
N ARG A 72 25.12 -15.32 4.29
CA ARG A 72 23.91 -15.90 4.88
C ARG A 72 23.42 -17.06 4.02
N GLY A 73 23.01 -18.16 4.66
CA GLY A 73 22.45 -19.33 3.98
C GLY A 73 20.95 -19.29 3.70
N ASP A 74 20.29 -18.14 3.95
CA ASP A 74 18.82 -18.06 3.96
C ASP A 74 18.20 -17.99 2.56
N PHE A 75 19.00 -17.58 1.56
CA PHE A 75 18.54 -17.35 0.17
C PHE A 75 19.41 -18.11 -0.82
N SER A 76 18.78 -18.53 -1.92
CA SER A 76 19.41 -19.19 -3.05
C SER A 76 18.95 -18.56 -4.38
N ILE A 77 19.77 -18.72 -5.43
CA ILE A 77 19.37 -18.38 -6.81
C ILE A 77 18.11 -19.17 -7.15
N GLY A 78 17.11 -18.51 -7.76
CA GLY A 78 15.81 -19.06 -8.09
C GLY A 78 14.74 -18.87 -7.03
N ASP A 79 15.09 -18.48 -5.79
CA ASP A 79 14.09 -18.16 -4.77
C ASP A 79 13.19 -17.01 -5.22
N ARG A 80 11.87 -17.16 -5.08
CA ARG A 80 10.93 -16.07 -5.30
C ARG A 80 10.84 -15.23 -4.03
N ILE A 81 10.96 -13.93 -4.18
CA ILE A 81 11.01 -12.96 -3.10
C ILE A 81 10.05 -11.79 -3.34
N THR A 82 9.74 -11.11 -2.27
CA THR A 82 9.36 -9.70 -2.24
C THR A 82 10.40 -8.91 -1.45
N SER A 83 10.32 -7.59 -1.45
CA SER A 83 11.29 -6.75 -0.75
C SER A 83 10.62 -5.82 0.25
N TYR A 84 11.22 -5.72 1.43
CA TYR A 84 10.93 -4.67 2.42
C TYR A 84 11.62 -3.37 1.97
N PRO A 85 10.90 -2.40 1.38
CA PRO A 85 11.53 -1.30 0.65
C PRO A 85 12.02 -0.15 1.53
N LEU A 86 11.79 -0.18 2.85
CA LEU A 86 12.12 0.91 3.75
C LEU A 86 13.60 0.89 4.14
N ILE A 87 14.24 2.04 4.04
CA ILE A 87 15.65 2.26 4.41
C ILE A 87 15.67 3.27 5.55
N SER A 88 15.81 2.80 6.79
CA SER A 88 15.88 3.63 7.99
C SER A 88 17.34 3.98 8.34
N CYS A 89 17.54 5.09 9.07
CA CYS A 89 18.91 5.52 9.45
C CYS A 89 19.51 4.75 10.63
N GLY A 90 18.71 3.99 11.38
CA GLY A 90 19.15 3.18 12.52
C GLY A 90 19.41 3.91 13.83
N HIS A 91 19.59 5.24 13.84
CA HIS A 91 20.07 6.00 15.00
C HIS A 91 19.20 7.19 15.46
N CYS A 92 18.16 7.60 14.71
CA CYS A 92 17.26 8.66 15.16
C CYS A 92 16.37 8.17 16.31
N HIS A 93 15.67 9.09 16.98
CA HIS A 93 14.79 8.76 18.11
C HIS A 93 13.82 7.61 17.79
N ALA A 94 13.12 7.68 16.66
CA ALA A 94 12.19 6.63 16.26
C ALA A 94 12.88 5.27 16.07
N CYS A 95 14.05 5.23 15.40
CA CYS A 95 14.82 4.00 15.21
C CYS A 95 15.31 3.42 16.54
N ALA A 96 15.85 4.27 17.43
CA ALA A 96 16.34 3.85 18.73
C ALA A 96 15.26 3.30 19.67
N HIS A 97 13.98 3.65 19.41
CA HIS A 97 12.82 3.19 20.17
C HIS A 97 11.99 2.12 19.43
N GLY A 98 12.61 1.38 18.49
CA GLY A 98 11.95 0.26 17.80
C GLY A 98 10.92 0.65 16.74
N ASN A 99 10.91 1.91 16.29
CA ASN A 99 9.98 2.42 15.29
C ASN A 99 10.68 2.90 14.01
N PRO A 100 11.50 2.06 13.34
CA PRO A 100 12.27 2.45 12.16
C PRO A 100 11.40 2.88 10.97
N HIS A 101 10.16 2.44 10.90
CA HIS A 101 9.19 2.77 9.85
C HIS A 101 8.77 4.26 9.86
N VAL A 102 8.89 4.94 10.99
CA VAL A 102 8.69 6.40 11.12
C VAL A 102 10.01 7.15 11.32
N CYS A 103 11.10 6.61 10.78
CA CYS A 103 12.42 7.22 10.79
C CYS A 103 12.37 8.64 10.23
N ARG A 104 13.05 9.60 10.91
CA ARG A 104 13.14 10.99 10.44
C ARG A 104 13.79 11.11 9.06
N ASN A 105 14.72 10.22 8.76
CA ASN A 105 15.45 10.17 7.49
C ASN A 105 15.06 8.93 6.68
N LEU A 106 13.79 8.54 6.74
CA LEU A 106 13.30 7.36 6.02
C LEU A 106 13.47 7.55 4.51
N ARG A 107 14.14 6.59 3.87
CA ARG A 107 14.28 6.47 2.42
C ARG A 107 13.57 5.21 1.93
N LEU A 108 13.24 5.15 0.67
CA LEU A 108 12.56 4.00 0.04
C LEU A 108 13.16 3.71 -1.35
N TYR A 109 13.17 2.45 -1.71
CA TYR A 109 13.35 2.04 -3.10
C TYR A 109 12.19 2.59 -3.93
N GLY A 110 12.46 3.02 -5.16
CA GLY A 110 11.48 3.66 -6.04
C GLY A 110 11.14 5.12 -5.72
N PHE A 111 11.76 5.71 -4.66
CA PHE A 111 11.59 7.11 -4.24
C PHE A 111 12.91 7.86 -4.11
N ASP A 112 13.84 7.30 -3.37
CA ASP A 112 15.13 7.91 -3.04
C ASP A 112 16.31 7.14 -3.65
N VAL A 113 16.05 5.93 -4.12
CA VAL A 113 16.95 5.04 -4.87
C VAL A 113 16.13 4.28 -5.89
N ASP A 114 16.76 3.78 -6.94
CA ASP A 114 16.09 3.03 -8.01
C ASP A 114 15.28 1.85 -7.45
N GLY A 115 14.07 1.66 -7.98
CA GLY A 115 13.09 0.67 -7.56
C GLY A 115 12.91 -0.47 -8.57
N GLY A 116 11.81 -1.19 -8.43
CA GLY A 116 11.52 -2.45 -9.12
C GLY A 116 10.69 -2.35 -10.40
N MET A 117 10.34 -1.16 -10.91
CA MET A 117 9.73 -1.04 -12.23
C MET A 117 10.80 -1.16 -13.33
N ALA A 118 11.52 -2.28 -13.32
CA ALA A 118 12.61 -2.61 -14.25
C ALA A 118 12.71 -4.13 -14.39
N GLN A 119 13.39 -4.60 -15.43
CA GLN A 119 13.63 -6.05 -15.60
C GLN A 119 14.46 -6.63 -14.45
N TYR A 120 15.40 -5.86 -13.92
CA TYR A 120 16.22 -6.26 -12.78
C TYR A 120 16.37 -5.12 -11.79
N VAL A 121 16.46 -5.47 -10.51
CA VAL A 121 16.74 -4.53 -9.41
C VAL A 121 17.79 -5.13 -8.48
N LYS A 122 18.70 -4.27 -8.03
CA LYS A 122 19.68 -4.61 -6.99
C LYS A 122 19.12 -4.29 -5.61
N LEU A 123 19.13 -5.26 -4.71
CA LEU A 123 18.59 -5.12 -3.36
C LEU A 123 19.56 -5.67 -2.32
N PRO A 124 19.67 -5.05 -1.13
CA PRO A 124 20.38 -5.66 0.00
C PRO A 124 19.71 -6.96 0.42
N VAL A 125 20.49 -7.99 0.74
CA VAL A 125 19.97 -9.28 1.22
C VAL A 125 19.07 -9.10 2.46
N GLY A 126 19.40 -8.14 3.34
CA GLY A 126 18.60 -7.82 4.52
C GLY A 126 17.19 -7.27 4.23
N SER A 127 16.92 -6.80 3.01
CA SER A 127 15.58 -6.35 2.59
C SER A 127 14.74 -7.45 1.95
N LEU A 128 15.34 -8.57 1.58
CA LEU A 128 14.64 -9.67 0.93
C LEU A 128 13.75 -10.42 1.92
N ILE A 129 12.60 -10.85 1.43
CA ILE A 129 11.70 -11.73 2.17
C ILE A 129 11.20 -12.82 1.21
N LYS A 130 11.46 -14.08 1.57
CA LYS A 130 11.07 -15.24 0.77
C LYS A 130 9.56 -15.37 0.74
N LEU A 131 8.99 -15.58 -0.44
CA LEU A 131 7.56 -15.86 -0.59
C LEU A 131 7.29 -17.36 -0.45
N PRO A 132 6.13 -17.74 0.11
CA PRO A 132 5.70 -19.14 0.19
C PRO A 132 5.68 -19.82 -1.19
N ALA A 133 5.98 -21.11 -1.20
CA ALA A 133 5.86 -21.92 -2.41
C ALA A 133 4.42 -21.85 -2.96
N GLY A 134 4.29 -21.62 -4.28
CA GLY A 134 2.99 -21.49 -4.94
C GLY A 134 2.41 -20.08 -4.97
N MET A 135 2.93 -19.12 -4.19
CA MET A 135 2.47 -17.72 -4.29
C MET A 135 2.91 -17.13 -5.63
N SER A 136 1.96 -16.54 -6.38
CA SER A 136 2.26 -15.90 -7.66
C SER A 136 3.07 -14.61 -7.47
N ALA A 137 3.84 -14.22 -8.48
CA ALA A 137 4.55 -12.94 -8.45
C ALA A 137 3.57 -11.75 -8.35
N ARG A 138 2.40 -11.86 -8.97
CA ARG A 138 1.36 -10.83 -8.90
C ARG A 138 0.89 -10.61 -7.46
N VAL A 139 0.62 -11.68 -6.71
CA VAL A 139 0.29 -11.60 -5.29
C VAL A 139 1.49 -11.10 -4.48
N GLY A 140 2.70 -11.57 -4.81
CA GLY A 140 3.93 -11.12 -4.17
C GLY A 140 4.16 -9.61 -4.25
N ALA A 141 3.78 -8.97 -5.35
CA ALA A 141 3.83 -7.51 -5.51
C ALA A 141 2.77 -6.76 -4.67
N LEU A 142 1.72 -7.44 -4.20
CA LEU A 142 0.71 -6.86 -3.31
C LEU A 142 1.04 -6.98 -1.83
N ILE A 143 2.12 -7.67 -1.46
CA ILE A 143 2.50 -7.83 -0.05
C ILE A 143 2.82 -6.47 0.58
N GLU A 144 3.48 -5.58 -0.16
CA GLU A 144 3.81 -4.25 0.34
C GLU A 144 2.55 -3.45 0.72
N PRO A 145 1.58 -3.20 -0.19
CA PRO A 145 0.36 -2.48 0.19
C PRO A 145 -0.51 -3.24 1.19
N LEU A 146 -0.46 -4.58 1.23
CA LEU A 146 -1.13 -5.37 2.27
C LEU A 146 -0.49 -5.12 3.64
N ALA A 147 0.84 -4.99 3.71
CA ALA A 147 1.51 -4.64 4.97
C ALA A 147 1.09 -3.26 5.51
N VAL A 148 0.80 -2.29 4.62
CA VAL A 148 0.20 -1.00 5.02
C VAL A 148 -1.15 -1.21 5.69
N ALA A 149 -2.01 -2.06 5.11
CA ALA A 149 -3.32 -2.38 5.67
C ALA A 149 -3.20 -3.12 7.02
N VAL A 150 -2.33 -4.13 7.10
CA VAL A 150 -2.05 -4.88 8.33
C VAL A 150 -1.57 -3.94 9.44
N HIS A 151 -0.63 -3.04 9.13
CA HIS A 151 -0.16 -2.04 10.09
C HIS A 151 -1.31 -1.16 10.58
N GLY A 152 -2.14 -0.63 9.66
CA GLY A 152 -3.30 0.20 10.00
C GLY A 152 -4.30 -0.51 10.90
N VAL A 153 -4.64 -1.77 10.59
CA VAL A 153 -5.59 -2.57 11.39
C VAL A 153 -5.04 -2.90 12.78
N ARG A 154 -3.71 -3.08 12.90
CA ARG A 154 -3.04 -3.37 14.18
C ARG A 154 -2.71 -2.12 15.01
N ARG A 155 -3.05 -0.92 14.53
CA ARG A 155 -2.80 0.33 15.29
C ARG A 155 -3.67 0.45 16.54
N PRO A 156 -5.01 0.24 16.48
CA PRO A 156 -5.84 0.20 17.67
C PRO A 156 -5.77 -1.16 18.37
N ASP A 157 -6.24 -1.20 19.61
CA ASP A 157 -6.66 -2.45 20.23
C ASP A 157 -7.95 -2.91 19.56
N LEU A 158 -8.04 -4.18 19.17
CA LEU A 158 -9.21 -4.75 18.50
C LEU A 158 -10.16 -5.46 19.46
N GLU A 159 -9.85 -5.55 20.75
CA GLU A 159 -10.72 -6.17 21.73
C GLU A 159 -12.03 -5.37 21.86
N GLY A 160 -13.17 -6.05 21.70
CA GLY A 160 -14.49 -5.43 21.76
C GLY A 160 -14.86 -4.55 20.56
N ILE A 161 -14.14 -4.65 19.44
CA ILE A 161 -14.50 -3.99 18.18
C ILE A 161 -15.39 -4.92 17.37
N ASP A 162 -16.68 -4.60 17.27
CA ASP A 162 -17.66 -5.38 16.52
C ASP A 162 -18.00 -4.77 15.16
N PHE A 163 -17.86 -3.47 15.02
CA PHE A 163 -18.25 -2.75 13.80
C PHE A 163 -17.21 -1.74 13.34
N ALA A 164 -16.69 -1.93 12.12
CA ALA A 164 -15.74 -1.04 11.48
C ALA A 164 -16.27 -0.47 10.16
N VAL A 165 -15.91 0.79 9.89
CA VAL A 165 -16.17 1.51 8.64
C VAL A 165 -14.84 1.81 7.95
N VAL A 166 -14.74 1.55 6.64
CA VAL A 166 -13.58 1.91 5.81
C VAL A 166 -14.01 2.96 4.78
N LEU A 167 -13.43 4.13 4.85
CA LEU A 167 -13.68 5.23 3.92
C LEU A 167 -12.68 5.20 2.76
N GLY A 168 -13.19 4.95 1.55
CA GLY A 168 -12.42 4.79 0.32
C GLY A 168 -12.18 3.33 -0.05
N ALA A 169 -12.71 2.90 -1.21
CA ALA A 169 -12.51 1.57 -1.79
C ALA A 169 -11.38 1.55 -2.85
N GLY A 170 -10.32 2.32 -2.61
CA GLY A 170 -9.04 2.19 -3.31
C GLY A 170 -8.27 0.94 -2.86
N PRO A 171 -7.08 0.67 -3.42
CA PRO A 171 -6.30 -0.53 -3.06
C PRO A 171 -6.09 -0.67 -1.54
N ILE A 172 -5.70 0.42 -0.87
CA ILE A 172 -5.47 0.39 0.59
C ILE A 172 -6.77 0.12 1.35
N GLY A 173 -7.89 0.77 0.98
CA GLY A 173 -9.17 0.53 1.65
C GLY A 173 -9.69 -0.89 1.47
N LEU A 174 -9.58 -1.46 0.25
CA LEU A 174 -9.94 -2.86 0.00
C LEU A 174 -9.10 -3.82 0.85
N LEU A 175 -7.79 -3.62 0.86
CA LEU A 175 -6.87 -4.42 1.68
C LEU A 175 -7.14 -4.24 3.18
N THR A 176 -7.44 -3.01 3.63
CA THR A 176 -7.79 -2.73 5.04
C THR A 176 -9.10 -3.44 5.43
N ALA A 177 -10.14 -3.40 4.59
CA ALA A 177 -11.40 -4.07 4.88
C ALA A 177 -11.25 -5.60 4.96
N LEU A 178 -10.54 -6.19 4.00
CA LEU A 178 -10.23 -7.64 4.00
C LEU A 178 -9.38 -8.03 5.22
N THR A 179 -8.37 -7.22 5.56
CA THR A 179 -7.53 -7.45 6.74
C THR A 179 -8.37 -7.35 8.02
N ALA A 180 -9.21 -6.33 8.16
CA ALA A 180 -10.08 -6.14 9.33
C ALA A 180 -11.02 -7.35 9.56
N GLN A 181 -11.62 -7.88 8.48
CA GLN A 181 -12.40 -9.12 8.55
C GLN A 181 -11.55 -10.32 9.01
N SER A 182 -10.35 -10.47 8.44
CA SER A 182 -9.44 -11.58 8.79
C SER A 182 -8.90 -11.49 10.22
N TYR A 183 -8.86 -10.29 10.79
CA TYR A 183 -8.52 -10.07 12.20
C TYR A 183 -9.73 -10.22 13.15
N GLY A 184 -10.88 -10.65 12.61
CA GLY A 184 -12.03 -11.06 13.39
C GLY A 184 -13.05 -9.96 13.68
N ILE A 185 -12.99 -8.79 13.04
CA ILE A 185 -14.03 -7.76 13.17
C ILE A 185 -15.31 -8.28 12.49
N PRO A 186 -16.41 -8.49 13.24
CA PRO A 186 -17.61 -9.16 12.72
C PRO A 186 -18.30 -8.41 11.59
N GLN A 187 -18.34 -7.08 11.69
CA GLN A 187 -18.99 -6.23 10.69
C GLN A 187 -18.00 -5.21 10.15
N VAL A 188 -17.74 -5.28 8.84
CA VAL A 188 -16.90 -4.32 8.13
C VAL A 188 -17.70 -3.80 6.93
N VAL A 189 -17.91 -2.50 6.88
CA VAL A 189 -18.50 -1.82 5.72
C VAL A 189 -17.45 -0.92 5.07
N ILE A 190 -17.42 -0.92 3.74
CA ILE A 190 -16.51 -0.06 2.95
C ILE A 190 -17.32 0.90 2.11
N SER A 191 -16.84 2.12 1.92
CA SER A 191 -17.52 3.10 1.08
C SER A 191 -16.60 3.77 0.07
N ASP A 192 -17.20 4.17 -1.05
CA ASP A 192 -16.54 5.00 -2.08
C ASP A 192 -17.60 5.82 -2.80
N VAL A 193 -17.16 6.85 -3.52
CA VAL A 193 -18.01 7.67 -4.42
C VAL A 193 -18.06 7.10 -5.84
N ARG A 194 -17.23 6.12 -6.17
CA ARG A 194 -17.10 5.54 -7.51
C ARG A 194 -17.81 4.18 -7.59
N PRO A 195 -18.84 4.03 -8.43
CA PRO A 195 -19.56 2.77 -8.56
C PRO A 195 -18.67 1.57 -8.93
N SER A 196 -17.67 1.77 -9.80
CA SER A 196 -16.73 0.71 -10.19
C SER A 196 -15.91 0.17 -9.01
N ARG A 197 -15.59 1.02 -8.04
CA ARG A 197 -14.87 0.64 -6.80
C ARG A 197 -15.77 -0.16 -5.87
N LEU A 198 -17.04 0.25 -5.75
CA LEU A 198 -18.04 -0.48 -4.97
C LEU A 198 -18.31 -1.86 -5.55
N GLN A 199 -18.43 -1.95 -6.89
CA GLN A 199 -18.58 -3.24 -7.58
C GLN A 199 -17.40 -4.17 -7.33
N LEU A 200 -16.17 -3.65 -7.38
CA LEU A 200 -14.98 -4.42 -7.05
C LEU A 200 -15.02 -4.90 -5.59
N ALA A 201 -15.33 -4.03 -4.64
CA ALA A 201 -15.45 -4.39 -3.23
C ALA A 201 -16.50 -5.48 -3.02
N GLN A 202 -17.68 -5.36 -3.62
CA GLN A 202 -18.74 -6.37 -3.58
C GLN A 202 -18.28 -7.70 -4.19
N SER A 203 -17.54 -7.66 -5.30
CA SER A 203 -16.98 -8.87 -5.89
C SER A 203 -16.01 -9.60 -4.97
N LEU A 204 -15.34 -8.89 -4.07
CA LEU A 204 -14.45 -9.44 -3.05
C LEU A 204 -15.20 -9.94 -1.78
N GLY A 205 -16.53 -9.84 -1.76
CA GLY A 205 -17.37 -10.26 -0.63
C GLY A 205 -17.51 -9.20 0.46
N LEU A 206 -17.09 -7.95 0.19
CA LEU A 206 -17.22 -6.85 1.14
C LEU A 206 -18.60 -6.18 1.05
N HIS A 207 -19.11 -5.71 2.18
CA HIS A 207 -20.31 -4.88 2.21
C HIS A 207 -19.94 -3.45 1.78
N ALA A 208 -20.30 -3.08 0.56
CA ALA A 208 -19.92 -1.80 -0.04
C ALA A 208 -21.12 -0.88 -0.26
N LEU A 209 -21.00 0.37 0.16
CA LEU A 209 -22.03 1.40 0.10
C LEU A 209 -21.49 2.70 -0.51
N ASP A 210 -22.40 3.47 -1.12
CA ASP A 210 -22.08 4.85 -1.53
C ASP A 210 -21.74 5.69 -0.30
N SER A 211 -20.70 6.51 -0.43
CA SER A 211 -20.33 7.49 0.61
C SER A 211 -21.42 8.54 0.81
N GLY A 212 -21.44 9.16 1.98
CA GLY A 212 -22.38 10.21 2.35
C GLY A 212 -23.65 9.67 3.04
N GLU A 213 -24.83 10.07 2.58
CA GLU A 213 -26.08 9.82 3.31
C GLU A 213 -26.41 8.33 3.47
N SER A 214 -26.21 7.54 2.42
CA SER A 214 -26.45 6.08 2.44
C SER A 214 -25.59 5.38 3.49
N LEU A 215 -24.28 5.68 3.50
CA LEU A 215 -23.37 5.15 4.51
C LEU A 215 -23.75 5.58 5.91
N ARG A 216 -24.00 6.87 6.10
CA ARG A 216 -24.36 7.42 7.44
C ARG A 216 -25.64 6.78 7.98
N LYS A 217 -26.68 6.69 7.15
CA LYS A 217 -27.94 6.02 7.53
C LYS A 217 -27.68 4.58 7.95
N PHE A 218 -26.96 3.81 7.13
CA PHE A 218 -26.62 2.42 7.44
C PHE A 218 -25.86 2.29 8.76
N VAL A 219 -24.83 3.12 8.98
CA VAL A 219 -24.02 3.08 10.21
C VAL A 219 -24.89 3.37 11.44
N MET A 220 -25.75 4.39 11.38
CA MET A 220 -26.63 4.75 12.50
C MET A 220 -27.68 3.66 12.78
N GLU A 221 -28.30 3.09 11.76
CA GLU A 221 -29.27 2.00 11.91
C GLU A 221 -28.61 0.74 12.51
N LYS A 222 -27.37 0.40 12.08
CA LYS A 222 -26.66 -0.80 12.55
C LYS A 222 -26.10 -0.68 13.96
N SER A 223 -25.83 0.53 14.42
CA SER A 223 -25.21 0.81 15.71
C SER A 223 -26.21 1.38 16.75
N ASP A 224 -27.51 1.23 16.54
CA ASP A 224 -28.54 1.84 17.41
C ASP A 224 -28.27 3.34 17.66
N GLN A 225 -27.95 4.09 16.61
CA GLN A 225 -27.63 5.54 16.59
C GLN A 225 -26.33 5.92 17.32
N ASN A 226 -25.47 4.96 17.66
CA ASN A 226 -24.22 5.25 18.37
C ASN A 226 -23.05 5.59 17.45
N GLY A 227 -22.99 5.01 16.24
CA GLY A 227 -21.86 5.04 15.33
C GLY A 227 -20.98 3.79 15.42
N ALA A 228 -19.99 3.67 14.53
CA ALA A 228 -19.07 2.54 14.48
C ALA A 228 -18.02 2.59 15.59
N ASP A 229 -17.53 1.43 16.03
CA ASP A 229 -16.42 1.34 16.99
C ASP A 229 -15.14 1.90 16.41
N LEU A 230 -14.90 1.62 15.12
CA LEU A 230 -13.66 1.89 14.42
C LEU A 230 -13.92 2.45 13.02
N VAL A 231 -13.23 3.53 12.67
CA VAL A 231 -13.28 4.12 11.32
C VAL A 231 -11.88 4.17 10.75
N PHE A 232 -11.66 3.54 9.59
CA PHE A 232 -10.44 3.63 8.82
C PHE A 232 -10.60 4.69 7.72
N GLU A 233 -9.80 5.74 7.76
CA GLU A 233 -9.73 6.73 6.68
C GLU A 233 -8.64 6.31 5.70
N CYS A 234 -9.04 5.85 4.49
CA CYS A 234 -8.15 5.33 3.44
C CYS A 234 -8.21 6.14 2.14
N ALA A 235 -9.08 7.16 2.04
CA ALA A 235 -9.26 7.95 0.84
C ALA A 235 -8.28 9.12 0.73
N GLY A 236 -7.85 9.70 1.86
CA GLY A 236 -7.00 10.89 1.89
C GLY A 236 -7.65 12.11 1.23
N HIS A 237 -9.00 12.22 1.29
CA HIS A 237 -9.78 13.26 0.66
C HIS A 237 -10.48 14.16 1.69
N PRO A 238 -10.62 15.48 1.47
CA PRO A 238 -11.26 16.36 2.45
C PRO A 238 -12.67 15.93 2.87
N SER A 239 -13.47 15.36 1.98
CA SER A 239 -14.82 14.87 2.32
C SER A 239 -14.79 13.70 3.30
N SER A 240 -13.88 12.74 3.15
CA SER A 240 -13.74 11.62 4.08
C SER A 240 -13.23 12.06 5.46
N ALA A 241 -12.37 13.09 5.50
CA ALA A 241 -11.92 13.70 6.76
C ALA A 241 -13.09 14.32 7.56
N ILE A 242 -14.05 14.93 6.85
CA ILE A 242 -15.26 15.47 7.49
C ILE A 242 -16.20 14.34 7.91
N GLU A 243 -16.31 13.30 7.09
CA GLU A 243 -17.27 12.20 7.31
C GLU A 243 -16.84 11.23 8.43
N MET A 244 -15.55 11.04 8.68
CA MET A 244 -15.06 10.05 9.66
C MET A 244 -15.55 10.34 11.09
N ILE A 245 -15.69 11.61 11.49
CA ILE A 245 -16.06 12.00 12.86
C ILE A 245 -17.52 11.70 13.20
N PRO A 246 -18.53 12.05 12.37
CA PRO A 246 -19.92 11.68 12.66
C PRO A 246 -20.17 10.17 12.62
N LEU A 247 -19.36 9.39 11.87
CA LEU A 247 -19.54 7.94 11.76
C LEU A 247 -19.01 7.15 12.94
N VAL A 248 -18.06 7.67 13.71
CA VAL A 248 -17.50 6.98 14.88
C VAL A 248 -18.32 7.27 16.14
N ARG A 249 -18.49 6.26 17.00
CA ARG A 249 -19.19 6.41 18.29
C ARG A 249 -18.38 7.24 19.31
N SER A 250 -19.03 7.59 20.41
CA SER A 250 -18.30 8.12 21.57
C SER A 250 -17.30 7.07 22.08
N ARG A 251 -16.08 7.52 22.41
CA ARG A 251 -14.93 6.67 22.77
C ARG A 251 -14.60 5.61 21.73
N GLY A 252 -14.93 5.88 20.46
CA GLY A 252 -14.49 5.07 19.33
C GLY A 252 -13.15 5.55 18.78
N THR A 253 -12.58 4.80 17.84
CA THR A 253 -11.25 5.05 17.29
C THR A 253 -11.33 5.37 15.81
N ILE A 254 -10.51 6.33 15.37
CA ILE A 254 -10.28 6.65 13.96
C ILE A 254 -8.81 6.33 13.63
N VAL A 255 -8.57 5.52 12.61
CA VAL A 255 -7.22 5.26 12.08
C VAL A 255 -7.08 5.92 10.72
N ASN A 256 -6.17 6.89 10.63
CA ASN A 256 -5.89 7.60 9.39
C ASN A 256 -4.73 6.93 8.63
N LEU A 257 -5.04 6.26 7.52
CA LEU A 257 -4.09 5.67 6.55
C LEU A 257 -3.93 6.55 5.31
N GLY A 258 -4.98 7.31 4.97
CA GLY A 258 -4.99 8.17 3.79
C GLY A 258 -3.98 9.31 3.89
N VAL A 259 -3.33 9.65 2.77
CA VAL A 259 -2.37 10.74 2.70
C VAL A 259 -3.04 11.99 2.15
N PHE A 260 -3.35 12.93 3.02
CA PHE A 260 -3.89 14.23 2.63
C PHE A 260 -2.80 15.11 2.02
N LYS A 261 -3.02 15.55 0.77
CA LYS A 261 -2.06 16.41 0.05
C LYS A 261 -2.03 17.85 0.53
N LYS A 262 -3.08 18.27 1.25
CA LYS A 262 -3.24 19.62 1.83
C LYS A 262 -3.87 19.48 3.22
N PRO A 263 -3.66 20.45 4.13
CA PRO A 263 -4.39 20.51 5.39
C PRO A 263 -5.90 20.46 5.17
N VAL A 264 -6.60 19.75 6.04
CA VAL A 264 -8.06 19.59 6.01
C VAL A 264 -8.68 20.16 7.28
N THR A 265 -9.92 20.62 7.18
CA THR A 265 -10.71 21.07 8.33
C THR A 265 -11.43 19.87 8.92
N ILE A 266 -11.32 19.69 10.22
CA ILE A 266 -12.05 18.67 10.99
C ILE A 266 -12.74 19.29 12.21
N ASP A 267 -13.81 18.66 12.67
CA ASP A 267 -14.55 19.11 13.86
C ASP A 267 -13.85 18.67 15.15
N MET A 268 -12.96 19.54 15.65
CA MET A 268 -12.22 19.29 16.90
C MET A 268 -13.15 19.26 18.13
N GLN A 269 -14.29 19.98 18.10
CA GLN A 269 -15.23 19.99 19.21
C GLN A 269 -15.88 18.61 19.38
N SER A 270 -16.32 18.00 18.29
CA SER A 270 -16.87 16.64 18.31
C SER A 270 -15.85 15.60 18.75
N ILE A 271 -14.58 15.73 18.35
CA ILE A 271 -13.51 14.84 18.83
C ILE A 271 -13.42 14.90 20.35
N ASN A 272 -13.42 16.10 20.90
CA ASN A 272 -13.33 16.33 22.36
C ASN A 272 -14.57 15.81 23.11
N PHE A 273 -15.77 16.14 22.61
CA PHE A 273 -17.02 15.77 23.28
C PHE A 273 -17.34 14.28 23.22
N LYS A 274 -16.89 13.60 22.16
CA LYS A 274 -17.03 12.15 22.02
C LYS A 274 -15.84 11.38 22.63
N GLU A 275 -14.78 12.04 23.09
CA GLU A 275 -13.52 11.41 23.53
C GLU A 275 -12.96 10.46 22.46
N ILE A 276 -12.92 10.89 21.19
CA ILE A 276 -12.47 10.06 20.07
C ILE A 276 -10.96 9.88 20.14
N GLU A 277 -10.50 8.64 19.99
CA GLU A 277 -9.09 8.35 19.76
C GLU A 277 -8.73 8.48 18.26
N MET A 278 -7.71 9.28 17.92
CA MET A 278 -7.23 9.42 16.56
C MET A 278 -5.81 8.91 16.43
N LEU A 279 -5.61 7.88 15.59
CA LEU A 279 -4.35 7.23 15.34
C LEU A 279 -3.89 7.49 13.90
N GLY A 280 -2.66 7.97 13.73
CA GLY A 280 -1.99 7.98 12.44
C GLY A 280 -1.40 6.61 12.13
N SER A 281 -1.45 6.20 10.86
CA SER A 281 -0.78 5.01 10.35
C SER A 281 0.12 5.40 9.18
N ARG A 282 1.37 4.95 9.19
CA ARG A 282 2.33 5.24 8.13
C ARG A 282 3.16 4.01 7.82
N VAL A 283 3.15 3.61 6.54
CA VAL A 283 3.88 2.42 6.05
C VAL A 283 3.68 1.23 7.00
N TYR A 284 4.70 0.53 7.46
CA TYR A 284 4.58 -0.70 8.27
C TYR A 284 5.90 -1.00 8.98
N GLN A 285 5.83 -1.83 9.99
CA GLN A 285 6.99 -2.50 10.58
C GLN A 285 7.31 -3.80 9.82
N ARG A 286 8.50 -4.36 10.03
CA ARG A 286 8.87 -5.64 9.42
C ARG A 286 7.91 -6.78 9.84
N SER A 287 7.49 -6.78 11.09
CA SER A 287 6.51 -7.75 11.60
C SER A 287 5.14 -7.66 10.93
N ASP A 288 4.73 -6.46 10.48
CA ASP A 288 3.48 -6.30 9.73
C ASP A 288 3.62 -6.84 8.30
N PHE A 289 4.82 -6.69 7.71
CA PHE A 289 5.13 -7.23 6.39
C PHE A 289 5.15 -8.77 6.41
N GLU A 290 5.71 -9.38 7.44
CA GLU A 290 5.69 -10.83 7.65
C GLU A 290 4.26 -11.35 7.89
N ALA A 291 3.47 -10.64 8.68
CA ALA A 291 2.04 -10.95 8.88
C ALA A 291 1.23 -10.82 7.57
N ALA A 292 1.54 -9.83 6.73
CA ALA A 292 0.91 -9.67 5.43
C ALA A 292 1.17 -10.86 4.50
N ILE A 293 2.40 -11.43 4.50
CA ILE A 293 2.71 -12.64 3.72
C ILE A 293 1.86 -13.83 4.19
N ALA A 294 1.76 -14.03 5.50
CA ALA A 294 0.94 -15.11 6.06
C ALA A 294 -0.54 -14.94 5.67
N LEU A 295 -1.06 -13.73 5.80
CA LEU A 295 -2.45 -13.40 5.48
C LEU A 295 -2.77 -13.50 3.98
N ALA A 296 -1.79 -13.20 3.12
CA ALA A 296 -1.95 -13.21 1.66
C ALA A 296 -2.33 -14.58 1.09
N VAL A 297 -2.06 -15.67 1.82
CA VAL A 297 -2.39 -17.03 1.39
C VAL A 297 -3.90 -17.24 1.29
N ASP A 298 -4.66 -16.62 2.19
CA ASP A 298 -6.11 -16.80 2.32
C ASP A 298 -6.94 -15.68 1.65
N LEU A 299 -6.30 -14.57 1.30
CA LEU A 299 -6.99 -13.41 0.71
C LEU A 299 -7.09 -13.49 -0.81
N PRO A 300 -8.20 -13.02 -1.40
CA PRO A 300 -8.40 -13.01 -2.85
C PRO A 300 -7.63 -11.88 -3.56
N LEU A 301 -6.33 -11.75 -3.28
CA LEU A 301 -5.51 -10.60 -3.69
C LEU A 301 -5.41 -10.43 -5.20
N GLU A 302 -5.35 -11.51 -5.98
CA GLU A 302 -5.31 -11.42 -7.45
C GLU A 302 -6.51 -10.67 -8.04
N ARG A 303 -7.67 -10.74 -7.37
CA ARG A 303 -8.90 -10.05 -7.80
C ARG A 303 -8.84 -8.53 -7.59
N ILE A 304 -7.91 -8.04 -6.77
CA ILE A 304 -7.67 -6.60 -6.58
C ILE A 304 -6.89 -6.03 -7.78
N ILE A 305 -6.09 -6.86 -8.46
CA ILE A 305 -5.31 -6.46 -9.63
C ILE A 305 -6.26 -6.32 -10.81
N THR A 306 -6.60 -5.08 -11.15
CA THR A 306 -7.56 -4.81 -12.23
C THR A 306 -6.89 -4.76 -13.60
N HIS A 307 -5.59 -4.45 -13.67
CA HIS A 307 -4.85 -4.32 -14.91
C HIS A 307 -3.39 -4.75 -14.73
N ALA A 308 -2.80 -5.25 -15.82
CA ALA A 308 -1.37 -5.52 -15.90
C ALA A 308 -0.86 -5.07 -17.28
N PHE A 309 0.33 -4.52 -17.31
CA PHE A 309 0.92 -3.93 -18.51
C PHE A 309 2.37 -4.37 -18.65
N PRO A 310 2.87 -4.59 -19.88
CA PRO A 310 4.30 -4.73 -20.11
C PRO A 310 5.02 -3.40 -19.84
N LEU A 311 6.31 -3.50 -19.52
CA LEU A 311 7.13 -2.33 -19.16
C LEU A 311 7.17 -1.26 -20.26
N GLN A 312 7.14 -1.69 -21.55
CA GLN A 312 7.13 -0.80 -22.72
C GLN A 312 5.91 0.15 -22.73
N GLN A 313 4.83 -0.25 -22.06
CA GLN A 313 3.58 0.54 -21.99
C GLN A 313 3.48 1.38 -20.72
N VAL A 314 4.56 1.55 -19.94
CA VAL A 314 4.52 2.21 -18.63
C VAL A 314 3.89 3.61 -18.66
N GLY A 315 4.16 4.41 -19.68
CA GLY A 315 3.58 5.75 -19.83
C GLY A 315 2.06 5.70 -19.97
N ALA A 316 1.52 4.85 -20.85
CA ALA A 316 0.09 4.66 -21.04
C ALA A 316 -0.59 4.06 -19.79
N ALA A 317 0.07 3.09 -19.15
CA ALA A 317 -0.39 2.50 -17.89
C ALA A 317 -0.47 3.53 -16.77
N PHE A 318 0.51 4.40 -16.68
CA PHE A 318 0.55 5.49 -15.70
C PHE A 318 -0.59 6.48 -15.90
N GLU A 319 -0.87 6.91 -17.14
CA GLU A 319 -1.98 7.81 -17.44
C GLU A 319 -3.35 7.21 -17.06
N GLN A 320 -3.57 5.94 -17.36
CA GLN A 320 -4.80 5.25 -16.93
C GLN A 320 -4.89 5.12 -15.41
N PHE A 321 -3.77 4.84 -14.73
CA PHE A 321 -3.73 4.79 -13.27
C PHE A 321 -3.99 6.17 -12.64
N ARG A 322 -3.36 7.22 -13.16
CA ARG A 322 -3.52 8.63 -12.70
C ARG A 322 -4.94 9.14 -12.83
N SER A 323 -5.67 8.75 -13.88
CA SER A 323 -7.07 9.12 -14.09
C SER A 323 -8.01 8.51 -13.04
N GLY A 324 -7.54 7.47 -12.31
CA GLY A 324 -8.31 6.70 -11.34
C GLY A 324 -9.29 5.70 -11.97
N ALA A 325 -9.24 5.48 -13.28
CA ALA A 325 -10.02 4.43 -13.96
C ALA A 325 -9.61 3.03 -13.47
N ILE A 326 -8.34 2.88 -13.09
CA ILE A 326 -7.76 1.62 -12.62
C ILE A 326 -7.69 1.59 -11.09
N CYS A 327 -8.04 0.45 -10.47
CA CYS A 327 -7.86 0.25 -9.03
C CYS A 327 -6.42 -0.08 -8.68
N LYS A 328 -5.94 -1.20 -9.15
CA LYS A 328 -4.56 -1.65 -8.96
C LYS A 328 -3.99 -2.08 -10.29
N ALA A 329 -2.86 -1.50 -10.67
CA ALA A 329 -2.12 -1.87 -11.87
C ALA A 329 -0.77 -2.47 -11.50
N LEU A 330 -0.34 -3.46 -12.27
CA LEU A 330 1.00 -4.01 -12.23
C LEU A 330 1.73 -3.72 -13.53
N ILE A 331 3.04 -3.50 -13.43
CA ILE A 331 3.98 -3.64 -14.53
C ILE A 331 4.57 -5.04 -14.46
N LEU A 332 4.61 -5.72 -15.59
CA LEU A 332 5.20 -7.04 -15.79
C LEU A 332 6.45 -6.88 -16.68
N PRO A 333 7.64 -6.68 -16.08
CA PRO A 333 8.80 -6.20 -16.82
C PRO A 333 9.37 -7.18 -17.84
N LEU A 334 9.05 -8.47 -17.70
CA LEU A 334 9.54 -9.54 -18.57
C LEU A 334 8.58 -9.85 -19.72
N GLU A 335 7.34 -9.35 -19.69
CA GLU A 335 6.39 -9.53 -20.78
C GLU A 335 6.74 -8.59 -21.94
N SER A 336 6.77 -9.14 -23.16
CA SER A 336 6.91 -8.34 -24.38
C SER A 336 5.56 -7.70 -24.71
N GLY A 337 5.57 -6.39 -24.96
CA GLY A 337 4.40 -5.72 -25.54
C GLY A 337 4.11 -6.28 -26.92
N SER A 338 2.96 -6.90 -27.11
CA SER A 338 2.44 -7.30 -28.42
C SER A 338 1.89 -6.10 -29.18
#